data_0304960afeb1a32f1d152ddb0a906d02
#
_entry.id   0304960afeb1a32f1d152ddb0a906d02
#
_cell.length_a   1.000
_cell.length_b   1.000
_cell.length_c   1.000
_cell.angle_alpha   90.00
_cell.angle_beta   90.00
_cell.angle_gamma   90.00
#
_symmetry.space_group_name_H-M   'P 1'
#
loop_
_entity.id
_entity.type
_entity.pdbx_description
1 polymer ?
#
loop_
_entity_poly.entity_id
_entity_poly.type
_entity_poly.pdbx_seq_one_letter_code
_entity_poly.pdbx_strand_id
1 'polypeptide(L)'
;IDSLDRFVISVGHFIAWFNILLIAAIILNVILRYGGRYMQQDLGIEMGWLFQDLGGPKLEELQWHLYALTVMMGLSYAQSTDSHIRVDIIAEKLSERTVRKWEIFGILFLLLPFIYIVFIHSLDFVADAWRINEHSDAPLGLPWRWAIKSVIPISFFMLTLATISRFV
;
A
#
# COMPACT_ATOMS: atom_id res chain seq x y z
N ILE A 1 8.00 23.17 7.39
CA ILE A 1 8.73 21.96 6.99
C ILE A 1 8.54 20.90 8.03
N ASP A 2 8.99 21.10 9.28
CA ASP A 2 8.81 20.15 10.39
C ASP A 2 7.35 19.73 10.63
N SER A 3 6.38 20.55 10.23
CA SER A 3 4.96 20.21 10.37
C SER A 3 4.48 19.25 9.28
N LEU A 4 4.97 19.38 8.05
CA LEU A 4 4.65 18.46 6.94
C LEU A 4 5.27 17.09 7.19
N ASP A 5 6.54 17.04 7.58
CA ASP A 5 7.21 15.78 7.92
C ASP A 5 6.53 15.08 9.09
N ARG A 6 6.22 15.81 10.15
CA ARG A 6 5.47 15.25 11.29
C ARG A 6 4.10 14.71 10.89
N PHE A 7 3.41 15.38 9.98
CA PHE A 7 2.14 14.91 9.46
C PHE A 7 2.30 13.61 8.67
N VAL A 8 3.24 13.56 7.70
CA VAL A 8 3.51 12.36 6.89
C VAL A 8 3.95 11.18 7.76
N ILE A 9 4.86 11.42 8.72
CA ILE A 9 5.33 10.40 9.65
C ILE A 9 4.20 9.89 10.56
N SER A 10 3.33 10.79 11.04
CA SER A 10 2.17 10.41 11.87
C SER A 10 1.19 9.53 11.10
N VAL A 11 0.89 9.89 9.85
CA VAL A 11 0.07 9.07 8.96
C VAL A 11 0.73 7.71 8.71
N GLY A 12 2.05 7.69 8.47
CA GLY A 12 2.81 6.46 8.29
C GLY A 12 2.74 5.53 9.52
N HIS A 13 2.90 6.08 10.72
CA HIS A 13 2.74 5.31 11.96
C HIS A 13 1.31 4.76 12.13
N PHE A 14 0.29 5.56 11.82
CA PHE A 14 -1.09 5.08 11.85
C PHE A 14 -1.32 3.93 10.89
N ILE A 15 -0.83 4.07 9.66
CA ILE A 15 -0.95 3.03 8.63
C ILE A 15 -0.14 1.77 9.00
N ALA A 16 0.96 1.89 9.72
CA ALA A 16 1.74 0.73 10.18
C ALA A 16 0.90 -0.24 11.04
N TRP A 17 -0.10 0.23 11.78
CA TRP A 17 -1.02 -0.62 12.53
C TRP A 17 -1.85 -1.54 11.64
N PHE A 18 -2.11 -1.14 10.39
CA PHE A 18 -2.81 -1.99 9.43
C PHE A 18 -2.01 -3.24 9.04
N ASN A 19 -0.69 -3.24 9.22
CA ASN A 19 0.11 -4.47 9.06
C ASN A 19 -0.26 -5.53 10.10
N ILE A 20 -0.63 -5.13 11.31
CA ILE A 20 -1.09 -6.08 12.35
C ILE A 20 -2.42 -6.69 11.91
N LEU A 21 -3.34 -5.87 11.39
CA LEU A 21 -4.60 -6.37 10.83
C LEU A 21 -4.36 -7.29 9.63
N LEU A 22 -3.41 -6.94 8.76
CA LEU A 22 -3.02 -7.77 7.62
C LEU A 22 -2.50 -9.13 8.08
N ILE A 23 -1.58 -9.15 9.06
CA ILE A 23 -1.03 -10.39 9.61
C ILE A 23 -2.15 -11.23 10.25
N ALA A 24 -3.01 -10.60 11.04
CA ALA A 24 -4.14 -11.29 11.66
C ALA A 24 -5.10 -11.88 10.59
N ALA A 25 -5.40 -11.13 9.53
CA ALA A 25 -6.25 -11.60 8.43
C ALA A 25 -5.61 -12.77 7.67
N ILE A 26 -4.29 -12.74 7.45
CA ILE A 26 -3.56 -13.85 6.81
C ILE A 26 -3.59 -15.10 7.69
N ILE A 27 -3.28 -14.96 8.99
CA ILE A 27 -3.30 -16.09 9.93
C ILE A 27 -4.71 -16.67 10.02
N LEU A 28 -5.73 -15.82 10.13
CA LEU A 28 -7.13 -16.26 10.17
C LEU A 28 -7.50 -17.02 8.89
N ASN A 29 -7.14 -16.51 7.70
CA ASN A 29 -7.40 -17.19 6.44
C ASN A 29 -6.73 -18.57 6.39
N VAL A 30 -5.47 -18.66 6.82
CA VAL A 30 -4.74 -19.93 6.88
C VAL A 30 -5.44 -20.92 7.81
N ILE A 31 -5.80 -20.49 9.02
CA ILE A 31 -6.50 -21.33 10.00
C ILE A 31 -7.86 -21.81 9.46
N LEU A 32 -8.65 -20.90 8.89
CA LEU A 32 -9.95 -21.25 8.33
C LEU A 32 -9.81 -22.23 7.16
N ARG A 33 -8.87 -21.98 6.26
CA ARG A 33 -8.69 -22.78 5.04
C ARG A 33 -8.16 -24.19 5.35
N TYR A 34 -7.13 -24.30 6.19
CA TYR A 34 -6.54 -25.59 6.54
C TYR A 34 -7.34 -26.31 7.64
N GLY A 35 -7.79 -25.59 8.66
CA GLY A 35 -8.61 -26.15 9.72
C GLY A 35 -9.95 -26.66 9.18
N GLY A 36 -10.57 -25.94 8.24
CA GLY A 36 -11.79 -26.36 7.58
C GLY A 36 -11.65 -27.63 6.78
N ARG A 37 -10.56 -27.75 6.02
CA ARG A 37 -10.28 -28.97 5.26
C ARG A 37 -10.06 -30.16 6.19
N TYR A 38 -9.30 -29.98 7.27
CA TYR A 38 -9.05 -31.03 8.24
C TYR A 38 -10.34 -31.49 8.94
N MET A 39 -11.19 -30.56 9.38
CA MET A 39 -12.46 -30.88 10.00
C MET A 39 -13.43 -31.60 9.04
N GLN A 40 -13.46 -31.20 7.79
CA GLN A 40 -14.34 -31.81 6.81
C GLN A 40 -13.87 -33.20 6.35
N GLN A 41 -12.56 -33.37 6.12
CA GLN A 41 -11.98 -34.61 5.58
C GLN A 41 -11.74 -35.67 6.65
N ASP A 42 -11.23 -35.27 7.83
CA ASP A 42 -10.80 -36.22 8.85
C ASP A 42 -11.85 -36.42 9.95
N LEU A 43 -12.65 -35.39 10.26
CA LEU A 43 -13.67 -35.46 11.33
C LEU A 43 -15.11 -35.53 10.81
N GLY A 44 -15.33 -35.37 9.50
CA GLY A 44 -16.68 -35.44 8.92
C GLY A 44 -17.63 -34.32 9.38
N ILE A 45 -17.09 -33.23 9.93
CA ILE A 45 -17.89 -32.10 10.44
C ILE A 45 -18.18 -31.16 9.30
N GLU A 46 -19.44 -31.04 8.91
CA GLU A 46 -19.90 -30.08 7.91
C GLU A 46 -19.92 -28.64 8.46
N MET A 47 -18.80 -27.93 8.38
CA MET A 47 -18.70 -26.49 8.66
C MET A 47 -18.47 -25.66 7.39
N GLY A 48 -18.86 -26.18 6.23
CA GLY A 48 -18.56 -25.60 4.92
C GLY A 48 -19.03 -24.15 4.76
N TRP A 49 -20.17 -23.79 5.37
CA TRP A 49 -20.69 -22.43 5.31
C TRP A 49 -19.76 -21.42 6.02
N LEU A 50 -19.21 -21.77 7.18
CA LEU A 50 -18.31 -20.91 7.95
C LEU A 50 -17.00 -20.66 7.19
N PHE A 51 -16.47 -21.69 6.53
CA PHE A 51 -15.22 -21.60 5.80
C PHE A 51 -15.37 -20.93 4.43
N GLN A 52 -16.53 -21.11 3.78
CA GLN A 52 -16.83 -20.45 2.50
C GLN A 52 -17.15 -18.96 2.67
N ASP A 53 -17.88 -18.58 3.71
CA ASP A 53 -18.28 -17.19 3.93
C ASP A 53 -17.18 -16.36 4.60
N LEU A 54 -16.45 -16.92 5.57
CA LEU A 54 -15.41 -16.20 6.31
C LEU A 54 -14.00 -16.38 5.73
N GLY A 55 -13.65 -17.56 5.23
CA GLY A 55 -12.31 -17.88 4.69
C GLY A 55 -12.22 -17.86 3.18
N GLY A 56 -13.24 -17.36 2.48
CA GLY A 56 -13.34 -17.34 1.04
C GLY A 56 -12.70 -16.10 0.38
N PRO A 57 -13.06 -15.83 -0.87
CA PRO A 57 -12.50 -14.73 -1.67
C PRO A 57 -12.55 -13.37 -1.01
N LYS A 58 -13.55 -13.09 -0.16
CA LYS A 58 -13.69 -11.82 0.57
C LYS A 58 -12.52 -11.55 1.52
N LEU A 59 -12.09 -12.58 2.27
CA LEU A 59 -10.96 -12.44 3.20
C LEU A 59 -9.63 -12.33 2.46
N GLU A 60 -9.48 -13.05 1.35
CA GLU A 60 -8.30 -12.92 0.48
C GLU A 60 -8.22 -11.51 -0.13
N GLU A 61 -9.34 -10.98 -0.62
CA GLU A 61 -9.38 -9.61 -1.14
C GLU A 61 -9.12 -8.56 -0.05
N LEU A 62 -9.64 -8.74 1.16
CA LEU A 62 -9.35 -7.85 2.28
C LEU A 62 -7.83 -7.81 2.56
N GLN A 63 -7.14 -8.95 2.50
CA GLN A 63 -5.68 -9.00 2.66
C GLN A 63 -4.97 -8.18 1.59
N TRP A 64 -5.37 -8.33 0.32
CA TRP A 64 -4.81 -7.53 -0.77
C TRP A 64 -5.08 -6.03 -0.61
N HIS A 65 -6.26 -5.65 -0.12
CA HIS A 65 -6.61 -4.25 0.15
C HIS A 65 -5.74 -3.67 1.28
N LEU A 66 -5.59 -4.39 2.38
CA LEU A 66 -4.73 -3.98 3.48
C LEU A 66 -3.26 -3.89 3.05
N TYR A 67 -2.79 -4.86 2.28
CA TYR A 67 -1.44 -4.86 1.73
C TYR A 67 -1.21 -3.66 0.80
N ALA A 68 -2.12 -3.42 -0.14
CA ALA A 68 -2.03 -2.28 -1.04
C ALA A 68 -2.02 -0.95 -0.28
N LEU A 69 -2.89 -0.79 0.72
CA LEU A 69 -2.93 0.39 1.57
C LEU A 69 -1.59 0.63 2.27
N THR A 70 -1.05 -0.40 2.93
CA THR A 70 0.19 -0.27 3.71
C THR A 70 1.40 -0.01 2.83
N VAL A 71 1.52 -0.68 1.69
CA VAL A 71 2.64 -0.49 0.75
C VAL A 71 2.58 0.90 0.11
N MET A 72 1.42 1.28 -0.41
CA MET A 72 1.27 2.57 -1.11
C MET A 72 1.49 3.76 -0.17
N MET A 73 0.90 3.75 1.02
CA MET A 73 1.11 4.81 2.00
C MET A 73 2.51 4.78 2.62
N GLY A 74 3.13 3.60 2.69
CA GLY A 74 4.50 3.42 3.16
C GLY A 74 5.54 4.12 2.29
N LEU A 75 5.27 4.36 0.99
CA LEU A 75 6.17 5.08 0.10
C LEU A 75 6.47 6.51 0.60
N SER A 76 5.44 7.23 1.03
CA SER A 76 5.60 8.59 1.56
C SER A 76 6.36 8.60 2.88
N TYR A 77 6.09 7.63 3.76
CA TYR A 77 6.82 7.45 5.01
C TYR A 77 8.31 7.15 4.75
N ALA A 78 8.62 6.22 3.85
CA ALA A 78 9.99 5.87 3.50
C ALA A 78 10.75 7.07 2.91
N GLN A 79 10.07 7.92 2.13
CA GLN A 79 10.64 9.15 1.59
C GLN A 79 10.94 10.19 2.69
N SER A 80 10.06 10.38 3.66
CA SER A 80 10.27 11.33 4.76
C SER A 80 11.34 10.88 5.75
N THR A 81 11.46 9.57 5.99
CA THR A 81 12.43 9.00 6.96
C THR A 81 13.76 8.61 6.34
N ASP A 82 13.95 8.84 5.03
CA ASP A 82 15.15 8.42 4.30
C ASP A 82 15.46 6.92 4.41
N SER A 83 14.42 6.12 4.52
CA SER A 83 14.53 4.66 4.76
C SER A 83 14.71 3.85 3.48
N HIS A 84 14.92 4.51 2.33
CA HIS A 84 15.18 3.79 1.08
C HIS A 84 16.56 3.12 1.12
N ILE A 85 16.59 1.85 0.71
CA ILE A 85 17.84 1.10 0.59
C ILE A 85 18.69 1.77 -0.51
N ARG A 86 19.90 2.20 -0.15
CA ARG A 86 20.87 2.81 -1.06
C ARG A 86 22.07 1.89 -1.22
N VAL A 87 22.65 1.93 -2.41
CA VAL A 87 23.94 1.26 -2.65
C VAL A 87 25.04 2.30 -2.38
N ASP A 88 25.53 2.35 -1.16
CA ASP A 88 26.44 3.39 -0.68
C ASP A 88 27.90 3.24 -1.20
N ILE A 89 28.25 2.09 -1.82
CA ILE A 89 29.59 1.78 -2.31
C ILE A 89 30.14 2.89 -3.25
N ILE A 90 29.28 3.52 -4.04
CA ILE A 90 29.65 4.62 -4.92
C ILE A 90 29.52 5.96 -4.19
N ALA A 91 28.49 6.12 -3.37
CA ALA A 91 28.21 7.35 -2.65
C ALA A 91 29.33 7.70 -1.64
N GLU A 92 29.91 6.70 -0.96
CA GLU A 92 31.03 6.87 -0.03
C GLU A 92 32.31 7.44 -0.68
N LYS A 93 32.47 7.23 -1.99
CA LYS A 93 33.62 7.76 -2.76
C LYS A 93 33.39 9.17 -3.30
N LEU A 94 32.17 9.68 -3.21
CA LEU A 94 31.80 11.00 -3.73
C LEU A 94 31.77 12.02 -2.58
N SER A 95 32.03 13.29 -2.93
CA SER A 95 31.88 14.36 -1.96
C SER A 95 30.38 14.56 -1.62
N GLU A 96 30.05 14.92 -0.39
CA GLU A 96 28.67 15.20 0.05
C GLU A 96 27.94 16.18 -0.88
N ARG A 97 28.66 17.18 -1.42
CA ARG A 97 28.07 18.15 -2.36
C ARG A 97 27.68 17.49 -3.69
N THR A 98 28.45 16.50 -4.14
CA THR A 98 28.15 15.76 -5.38
C THR A 98 26.96 14.84 -5.17
N VAL A 99 26.91 14.12 -4.05
CA VAL A 99 25.75 13.27 -3.69
C VAL A 99 24.48 14.10 -3.65
N ARG A 100 24.49 15.24 -2.95
CA ARG A 100 23.31 16.13 -2.87
C ARG A 100 22.86 16.65 -4.25
N LYS A 101 23.79 16.96 -5.15
CA LYS A 101 23.42 17.36 -6.53
C LYS A 101 22.72 16.25 -7.29
N TRP A 102 23.19 15.01 -7.16
CA TRP A 102 22.56 13.86 -7.78
C TRP A 102 21.20 13.53 -7.16
N GLU A 103 21.02 13.71 -5.85
CA GLU A 103 19.74 13.59 -5.19
C GLU A 103 18.72 14.62 -5.73
N ILE A 104 19.10 15.89 -5.79
CA ILE A 104 18.26 16.96 -6.34
C ILE A 104 17.90 16.67 -7.81
N PHE A 105 18.87 16.24 -8.61
CA PHE A 105 18.62 15.86 -10.00
C PHE A 105 17.64 14.69 -10.11
N GLY A 106 17.83 13.65 -9.31
CA GLY A 106 16.95 12.48 -9.28
C GLY A 106 15.52 12.83 -8.86
N ILE A 107 15.36 13.66 -7.83
CA ILE A 107 14.05 14.12 -7.38
C ILE A 107 13.37 14.96 -8.49
N LEU A 108 14.06 15.91 -9.07
CA LEU A 108 13.48 16.87 -10.03
C LEU A 108 13.14 16.22 -11.37
N PHE A 109 14.03 15.37 -11.90
CA PHE A 109 13.90 14.83 -13.26
C PHE A 109 13.33 13.42 -13.33
N LEU A 110 13.37 12.65 -12.24
CA LEU A 110 12.85 11.29 -12.22
C LEU A 110 11.63 11.19 -11.31
N LEU A 111 11.74 11.60 -10.04
CA LEU A 111 10.69 11.38 -9.07
C LEU A 111 9.47 12.28 -9.31
N LEU A 112 9.63 13.59 -9.47
CA LEU A 112 8.52 14.52 -9.68
C LEU A 112 7.75 14.27 -10.96
N PRO A 113 8.36 14.05 -12.13
CA PRO A 113 7.62 13.70 -13.34
C PRO A 113 6.88 12.36 -13.20
N PHE A 114 7.49 11.38 -12.56
CA PHE A 114 6.86 10.10 -12.28
C PHE A 114 5.61 10.27 -11.38
N ILE A 115 5.76 10.98 -10.26
CA ILE A 115 4.63 11.29 -9.36
C ILE A 115 3.50 11.98 -10.13
N TYR A 116 3.84 12.99 -10.93
CA TYR A 116 2.84 13.75 -11.68
C TYR A 116 2.04 12.87 -12.66
N ILE A 117 2.73 12.06 -13.44
CA ILE A 117 2.10 11.18 -14.42
C ILE A 117 1.19 10.18 -13.71
N VAL A 118 1.69 9.50 -12.67
CA VAL A 118 0.91 8.50 -11.94
C VAL A 118 -0.28 9.15 -11.23
N PHE A 119 -0.09 10.31 -10.62
CA PHE A 119 -1.16 11.02 -9.92
C PHE A 119 -2.31 11.36 -10.87
N ILE A 120 -2.04 11.97 -12.02
CA ILE A 120 -3.08 12.34 -13.00
C ILE A 120 -3.82 11.10 -13.51
N HIS A 121 -3.09 10.10 -13.98
CA HIS A 121 -3.75 8.88 -14.49
C HIS A 121 -4.49 8.08 -13.41
N SER A 122 -4.04 8.16 -12.16
CA SER A 122 -4.75 7.51 -11.06
C SER A 122 -6.11 8.14 -10.76
N LEU A 123 -6.28 9.45 -11.01
CA LEU A 123 -7.58 10.10 -10.86
C LEU A 123 -8.60 9.58 -11.88
N ASP A 124 -8.20 9.44 -13.15
CA ASP A 124 -9.04 8.85 -14.18
C ASP A 124 -9.39 7.40 -13.85
N PHE A 125 -8.41 6.64 -13.37
CA PHE A 125 -8.59 5.25 -12.96
C PHE A 125 -9.61 5.07 -11.83
N VAL A 126 -9.62 5.98 -10.86
CA VAL A 126 -10.60 6.00 -9.77
C VAL A 126 -11.97 6.46 -10.27
N ALA A 127 -12.00 7.52 -11.11
CA ALA A 127 -13.24 8.07 -11.65
C ALA A 127 -13.99 7.03 -12.51
N ASP A 128 -13.27 6.28 -13.33
CA ASP A 128 -13.86 5.21 -14.13
C ASP A 128 -14.42 4.09 -13.25
N ALA A 129 -13.66 3.65 -12.25
CA ALA A 129 -14.12 2.63 -11.32
C ALA A 129 -15.37 3.06 -10.52
N TRP A 130 -15.43 4.34 -10.16
CA TRP A 130 -16.62 4.92 -9.52
C TRP A 130 -17.82 4.95 -10.47
N ARG A 131 -17.62 5.42 -11.70
CA ARG A 131 -18.68 5.59 -12.70
C ARG A 131 -19.38 4.29 -13.06
N ILE A 132 -18.60 3.19 -13.20
CA ILE A 132 -19.14 1.87 -13.54
C ILE A 132 -19.53 1.06 -12.31
N ASN A 133 -19.36 1.63 -11.08
CA ASN A 133 -19.55 0.92 -9.82
C ASN A 133 -18.84 -0.44 -9.82
N GLU A 134 -17.54 -0.41 -10.09
CA GLU A 134 -16.72 -1.60 -10.32
C GLU A 134 -16.75 -2.56 -9.14
N HIS A 135 -17.05 -3.81 -9.42
CA HIS A 135 -17.03 -4.92 -8.47
C HIS A 135 -15.84 -5.83 -8.71
N SER A 136 -15.55 -6.69 -7.76
CA SER A 136 -14.53 -7.72 -7.94
C SER A 136 -14.92 -8.72 -9.00
N ASP A 137 -13.92 -9.21 -9.76
CA ASP A 137 -14.11 -10.29 -10.73
C ASP A 137 -14.30 -11.67 -10.04
N ALA A 138 -13.97 -11.77 -8.75
CA ALA A 138 -14.16 -12.98 -7.99
C ALA A 138 -15.64 -13.17 -7.61
N PRO A 139 -16.21 -14.38 -7.78
CA PRO A 139 -17.54 -14.70 -7.25
C PRO A 139 -17.52 -14.47 -5.73
N LEU A 140 -18.40 -13.68 -5.18
CA LEU A 140 -18.43 -13.29 -3.76
C LEU A 140 -17.31 -12.31 -3.33
N GLY A 141 -16.61 -11.67 -4.26
CA GLY A 141 -15.60 -10.65 -3.95
C GLY A 141 -16.19 -9.37 -3.34
N LEU A 142 -15.31 -8.49 -2.87
CA LEU A 142 -15.71 -7.24 -2.24
C LEU A 142 -16.25 -6.24 -3.28
N PRO A 143 -17.33 -5.53 -2.95
CA PRO A 143 -17.80 -4.40 -3.76
C PRO A 143 -16.88 -3.18 -3.58
N TRP A 144 -17.14 -2.13 -4.36
CA TRP A 144 -16.49 -0.82 -4.24
C TRP A 144 -14.97 -0.82 -4.50
N ARG A 145 -14.55 -1.42 -5.59
CA ARG A 145 -13.14 -1.40 -6.00
C ARG A 145 -12.55 0.00 -6.13
N TRP A 146 -13.38 1.00 -6.40
CA TRP A 146 -12.96 2.39 -6.43
C TRP A 146 -12.31 2.86 -5.11
N ALA A 147 -12.75 2.33 -3.96
CA ALA A 147 -12.23 2.71 -2.66
C ALA A 147 -10.75 2.33 -2.50
N ILE A 148 -10.36 1.12 -2.88
CA ILE A 148 -8.95 0.73 -2.85
C ILE A 148 -8.13 1.43 -3.95
N LYS A 149 -8.72 1.67 -5.12
CA LYS A 149 -8.06 2.43 -6.19
C LYS A 149 -7.76 3.86 -5.76
N SER A 150 -8.59 4.49 -4.92
CA SER A 150 -8.38 5.84 -4.41
C SER A 150 -7.16 5.97 -3.49
N VAL A 151 -6.65 4.86 -2.97
CA VAL A 151 -5.40 4.85 -2.20
C VAL A 151 -4.22 5.31 -3.07
N ILE A 152 -4.25 5.05 -4.38
CA ILE A 152 -3.17 5.44 -5.30
C ILE A 152 -3.00 6.96 -5.35
N PRO A 153 -4.00 7.77 -5.76
CA PRO A 153 -3.82 9.22 -5.79
C PRO A 153 -3.55 9.81 -4.41
N ILE A 154 -4.13 9.26 -3.33
CA ILE A 154 -3.87 9.71 -1.96
C ILE A 154 -2.40 9.49 -1.60
N SER A 155 -1.85 8.30 -1.86
CA SER A 155 -0.46 8.00 -1.55
C SER A 155 0.53 8.83 -2.37
N PHE A 156 0.26 9.07 -3.65
CA PHE A 156 1.09 9.92 -4.49
C PHE A 156 1.00 11.40 -4.12
N PHE A 157 -0.15 11.85 -3.63
CA PHE A 157 -0.28 13.17 -3.03
C PHE A 157 0.59 13.28 -1.76
N MET A 158 0.52 12.29 -0.87
CA MET A 158 1.37 12.23 0.34
C MET A 158 2.86 12.16 -0.01
N LEU A 159 3.22 11.40 -1.05
CA LEU A 159 4.59 11.32 -1.55
C LEU A 159 5.07 12.68 -2.10
N THR A 160 4.19 13.45 -2.74
CA THR A 160 4.49 14.82 -3.16
C THR A 160 4.82 15.70 -1.97
N LEU A 161 4.00 15.66 -0.91
CA LEU A 161 4.25 16.43 0.32
C LEU A 161 5.59 16.04 0.96
N ALA A 162 5.87 14.73 1.07
CA ALA A 162 7.13 14.24 1.59
C ALA A 162 8.34 14.70 0.74
N THR A 163 8.19 14.70 -0.58
CA THR A 163 9.23 15.14 -1.50
C THR A 163 9.50 16.63 -1.39
N ILE A 164 8.44 17.46 -1.29
CA ILE A 164 8.57 18.92 -1.11
C ILE A 164 9.26 19.24 0.23
N SER A 165 8.86 18.55 1.30
CA SER A 165 9.47 18.76 2.62
C SER A 165 10.98 18.51 2.61
N ARG A 166 11.42 17.59 1.79
CA ARG A 166 12.84 17.23 1.65
C ARG A 166 13.66 18.23 0.80
N PHE A 167 12.99 19.01 -0.03
CA PHE A 167 13.63 20.00 -0.91
C PHE A 167 14.01 21.30 -0.18
N VAL A 168 13.36 21.61 0.92
CA VAL A 168 13.47 22.86 1.67
C VAL A 168 14.28 22.62 2.94
#